data_a7ec1f04d0ba26694ff2aea69fcb14a1
#
_entry.id   a7ec1f04d0ba26694ff2aea69fcb14a1
#
_cell.length_a   1.000
_cell.length_b   1.000
_cell.length_c   1.000
_cell.angle_alpha   90.00
_cell.angle_beta   90.00
_cell.angle_gamma   90.00
#
_symmetry.space_group_name_H-M   'P 1'
#
loop_
_entity.id
_entity.type
_entity.pdbx_description
1 polymer ?
#
loop_
_entity_poly.entity_id
_entity_poly.type
_entity_poly.pdbx_seq_one_letter_code
_entity_poly.pdbx_strand_id
1 'polypeptide(L)'
;FTRSYEDEENKVLIRQDVLLFMIQITAFIAMYFATQDLRMMFIYGALAVIVMAVILLYNLIYPNVSRLVVNNMCMLITAGMIMITRLSTQSKSPYGIAIRQLVFVVVGIVFGLIVPVLIRKMTFLENWTYIYAAVGGAALLIVALFAATLGGAKLSFNIGPVSLQPSEFVKILFVFFV
;
A
#
# COMPACT_ATOMS: atom_id res chain seq x y z
N PHE A 1 10.29 20.13 -28.84
CA PHE A 1 9.01 19.40 -28.57
C PHE A 1 9.09 18.58 -27.28
N THR A 2 10.17 17.84 -27.01
CA THR A 2 10.33 16.99 -25.79
C THR A 2 10.37 17.79 -24.50
N ARG A 3 11.08 18.89 -24.44
CA ARG A 3 11.25 19.72 -23.24
C ARG A 3 9.96 20.38 -22.76
N SER A 4 9.09 20.79 -23.70
CA SER A 4 7.77 21.37 -23.37
C SER A 4 6.82 20.31 -22.80
N TYR A 5 6.95 19.07 -23.23
CA TYR A 5 6.14 17.95 -22.74
C TYR A 5 6.53 17.54 -21.30
N GLU A 6 7.83 17.49 -21.03
CA GLU A 6 8.37 17.22 -19.67
C GLU A 6 7.97 18.30 -18.65
N ASP A 7 7.95 19.57 -19.09
CA ASP A 7 7.54 20.69 -18.23
C ASP A 7 6.04 20.64 -17.89
N GLU A 8 5.19 20.23 -18.84
CA GLU A 8 3.76 20.05 -18.59
C GLU A 8 3.48 18.85 -17.69
N GLU A 9 4.16 17.73 -17.91
CA GLU A 9 4.06 16.55 -17.08
C GLU A 9 4.45 16.84 -15.62
N ASN A 10 5.56 17.52 -15.41
CA ASN A 10 6.01 17.93 -14.08
C ASN A 10 5.00 18.86 -13.37
N LYS A 11 4.35 19.78 -14.10
CA LYS A 11 3.29 20.64 -13.54
C LYS A 11 2.07 19.83 -13.08
N VAL A 12 1.68 18.83 -13.87
CA VAL A 12 0.55 17.96 -13.51
C VAL A 12 0.88 17.14 -12.26
N LEU A 13 2.08 16.57 -12.17
CA LEU A 13 2.53 15.79 -11.03
C LEU A 13 2.59 16.63 -9.75
N ILE A 14 3.13 17.85 -9.82
CA ILE A 14 3.14 18.78 -8.67
C ILE A 14 1.70 19.11 -8.22
N ARG A 15 0.77 19.32 -9.16
CA ARG A 15 -0.63 19.56 -8.81
C ARG A 15 -1.26 18.34 -8.12
N GLN A 16 -0.94 17.14 -8.55
CA GLN A 16 -1.39 15.91 -7.90
C GLN A 16 -0.86 15.80 -6.47
N ASP A 17 0.42 16.08 -6.24
CA ASP A 17 1.01 16.07 -4.90
C ASP A 17 0.32 17.09 -3.98
N VAL A 18 0.12 18.32 -4.47
CA VAL A 18 -0.59 19.37 -3.71
C VAL A 18 -2.02 18.92 -3.37
N LEU A 19 -2.76 18.39 -4.35
CA LEU A 19 -4.13 17.91 -4.13
C LEU A 19 -4.16 16.76 -3.12
N LEU A 20 -3.19 15.84 -3.16
CA LEU A 20 -3.07 14.74 -2.21
C LEU A 20 -2.93 15.27 -0.77
N PHE A 21 -2.03 16.22 -0.53
CA PHE A 21 -1.88 16.83 0.80
C PHE A 21 -3.09 17.66 1.21
N MET A 22 -3.76 18.33 0.27
CA MET A 22 -5.01 19.05 0.53
C MET A 22 -6.14 18.12 0.96
N ILE A 23 -6.31 16.99 0.29
CA ILE A 23 -7.31 15.96 0.67
C ILE A 23 -6.98 15.42 2.07
N GLN A 24 -5.71 15.12 2.30
CA GLN A 24 -5.23 14.57 3.57
C GLN A 24 -5.52 15.53 4.74
N ILE A 25 -5.11 16.79 4.63
CA ILE A 25 -5.32 17.79 5.69
C ILE A 25 -6.82 18.05 5.94
N THR A 26 -7.60 18.18 4.88
CA THR A 26 -9.05 18.43 4.99
C THR A 26 -9.76 17.29 5.69
N ALA A 27 -9.45 16.04 5.36
CA ALA A 27 -10.04 14.86 5.98
C ALA A 27 -9.68 14.76 7.48
N PHE A 28 -8.44 15.00 7.85
CA PHE A 28 -8.02 14.94 9.25
C PHE A 28 -8.51 16.11 10.08
N ILE A 29 -8.62 17.31 9.51
CA ILE A 29 -9.30 18.46 10.15
C ILE A 29 -10.77 18.14 10.41
N ALA A 30 -11.49 17.58 9.44
CA ALA A 30 -12.88 17.16 9.63
C ALA A 30 -13.02 16.11 10.75
N MET A 31 -12.12 15.14 10.82
CA MET A 31 -12.09 14.13 11.90
C MET A 31 -11.76 14.77 13.24
N TYR A 32 -10.83 15.72 13.29
CA TYR A 32 -10.50 16.45 14.52
C TYR A 32 -11.73 17.22 15.06
N PHE A 33 -12.45 17.94 14.22
CA PHE A 33 -13.68 18.63 14.63
C PHE A 33 -14.77 17.67 15.10
N ALA A 34 -14.85 16.48 14.52
CA ALA A 34 -15.84 15.49 14.92
C ALA A 34 -15.50 14.78 16.25
N THR A 35 -14.22 14.60 16.56
CA THR A 35 -13.76 13.84 17.73
C THR A 35 -13.23 14.71 18.87
N GLN A 36 -12.84 15.97 18.57
CA GLN A 36 -12.18 16.91 19.48
C GLN A 36 -10.90 16.33 20.12
N ASP A 37 -10.21 15.40 19.44
CA ASP A 37 -9.03 14.74 19.95
C ASP A 37 -7.77 15.10 19.16
N LEU A 38 -6.80 15.69 19.85
CA LEU A 38 -5.51 16.10 19.27
C LEU A 38 -4.69 14.95 18.69
N ARG A 39 -4.96 13.71 19.09
CA ARG A 39 -4.28 12.53 18.56
C ARG A 39 -4.49 12.35 17.05
N MET A 40 -5.62 12.85 16.53
CA MET A 40 -5.87 12.87 15.07
C MET A 40 -4.83 13.68 14.31
N MET A 41 -4.40 14.82 14.88
CA MET A 41 -3.39 15.66 14.26
C MET A 41 -2.00 15.02 14.28
N PHE A 42 -1.69 14.21 15.30
CA PHE A 42 -0.44 13.44 15.34
C PHE A 42 -0.44 12.34 14.28
N ILE A 43 -1.55 11.62 14.09
CA ILE A 43 -1.68 10.61 13.02
C ILE A 43 -1.53 11.26 11.65
N TYR A 44 -2.16 12.44 11.44
CA TYR A 44 -2.00 13.24 10.23
C TYR A 44 -0.53 13.59 9.99
N GLY A 45 0.14 14.18 10.99
CA GLY A 45 1.55 14.58 10.87
C GLY A 45 2.46 13.41 10.52
N ALA A 46 2.27 12.26 11.19
CA ALA A 46 3.02 11.05 10.88
C ALA A 46 2.78 10.56 9.44
N LEU A 47 1.51 10.53 9.00
CA LEU A 47 1.17 10.12 7.64
C LEU A 47 1.74 11.08 6.59
N ALA A 48 1.66 12.40 6.82
CA ALA A 48 2.21 13.40 5.93
C ALA A 48 3.73 13.26 5.75
N VAL A 49 4.44 13.03 6.86
CA VAL A 49 5.90 12.76 6.83
C VAL A 49 6.21 11.48 6.06
N ILE A 50 5.45 10.41 6.28
CA ILE A 50 5.64 9.14 5.57
C ILE A 50 5.41 9.32 4.06
N VAL A 51 4.32 9.97 3.65
CA VAL A 51 4.01 10.20 2.24
C VAL A 51 5.09 11.07 1.59
N MET A 52 5.53 12.13 2.24
CA MET A 52 6.63 12.96 1.75
C MET A 52 7.93 12.16 1.61
N ALA A 53 8.27 11.36 2.62
CA ALA A 53 9.44 10.49 2.59
C ALA A 53 9.38 9.48 1.43
N VAL A 54 8.21 8.89 1.17
CA VAL A 54 8.01 7.96 0.04
C VAL A 54 8.30 8.64 -1.29
N ILE A 55 7.69 9.81 -1.54
CA ILE A 55 7.90 10.56 -2.79
C ILE A 55 9.39 10.89 -2.97
N LEU A 56 10.07 11.36 -1.93
CA LEU A 56 11.48 11.70 -1.98
C LEU A 56 12.37 10.47 -2.18
N LEU A 57 12.13 9.37 -1.45
CA LEU A 57 12.93 8.15 -1.53
C LEU A 57 12.80 7.48 -2.90
N TYR A 58 11.58 7.38 -3.45
CA TYR A 58 11.40 6.82 -4.78
C TYR A 58 12.08 7.65 -5.86
N ASN A 59 12.01 8.98 -5.79
CA ASN A 59 12.71 9.86 -6.72
C ASN A 59 14.25 9.73 -6.61
N LEU A 60 14.77 9.47 -5.40
CA LEU A 60 16.20 9.34 -5.15
C LEU A 60 16.74 7.97 -5.56
N ILE A 61 16.04 6.89 -5.20
CA ILE A 61 16.50 5.51 -5.42
C ILE A 61 16.20 5.03 -6.83
N TYR A 62 15.08 5.48 -7.40
CA TYR A 62 14.57 5.05 -8.70
C TYR A 62 14.28 6.21 -9.64
N PRO A 63 15.30 6.89 -10.20
CA PRO A 63 15.11 8.08 -11.04
C PRO A 63 14.27 7.81 -12.29
N ASN A 64 14.21 6.55 -12.76
CA ASN A 64 13.46 6.14 -13.96
C ASN A 64 12.06 5.58 -13.64
N VAL A 65 11.61 5.66 -12.38
CA VAL A 65 10.26 5.20 -12.02
C VAL A 65 9.22 6.21 -12.49
N SER A 66 8.07 5.73 -12.93
CA SER A 66 6.93 6.60 -13.24
C SER A 66 6.43 7.25 -11.94
N ARG A 67 6.61 8.56 -11.82
CA ARG A 67 6.12 9.37 -10.69
C ARG A 67 4.61 9.24 -10.51
N LEU A 68 3.87 9.06 -11.61
CA LEU A 68 2.43 8.85 -11.57
C LEU A 68 2.03 7.62 -10.75
N VAL A 69 2.79 6.51 -10.88
CA VAL A 69 2.53 5.27 -10.13
C VAL A 69 2.79 5.49 -8.63
N VAL A 70 3.87 6.20 -8.29
CA VAL A 70 4.20 6.53 -6.89
C VAL A 70 3.12 7.43 -6.28
N ASN A 71 2.65 8.45 -7.00
CA ASN A 71 1.59 9.34 -6.55
C ASN A 71 0.27 8.59 -6.33
N ASN A 72 -0.11 7.70 -7.25
CA ASN A 72 -1.30 6.86 -7.09
C ASN A 72 -1.18 5.92 -5.89
N MET A 73 -0.01 5.34 -5.65
CA MET A 73 0.25 4.54 -4.44
C MET A 73 0.07 5.38 -3.17
N CYS A 74 0.65 6.58 -3.12
CA CYS A 74 0.49 7.51 -2.00
C CYS A 74 -0.96 7.91 -1.78
N MET A 75 -1.73 8.12 -2.86
CA MET A 75 -3.16 8.43 -2.79
C MET A 75 -3.97 7.27 -2.19
N LEU A 76 -3.70 6.04 -2.61
CA LEU A 76 -4.36 4.84 -2.05
C LEU A 76 -4.02 4.64 -0.57
N ILE A 77 -2.75 4.83 -0.18
CA ILE A 77 -2.33 4.78 1.22
C ILE A 77 -3.07 5.83 2.04
N THR A 78 -3.14 7.06 1.53
CA THR A 78 -3.83 8.18 2.19
C THR A 78 -5.33 7.88 2.36
N ALA A 79 -6.01 7.45 1.30
CA ALA A 79 -7.43 7.09 1.37
C ALA A 79 -7.68 5.94 2.35
N GLY A 80 -6.86 4.89 2.31
CA GLY A 80 -6.93 3.77 3.25
C GLY A 80 -6.73 4.20 4.70
N MET A 81 -5.74 5.06 4.96
CA MET A 81 -5.49 5.58 6.31
C MET A 81 -6.63 6.46 6.83
N ILE A 82 -7.21 7.33 5.99
CA ILE A 82 -8.38 8.14 6.35
C ILE A 82 -9.54 7.24 6.77
N MET A 83 -9.86 6.23 5.97
CA MET A 83 -10.96 5.29 6.25
C MET A 83 -10.73 4.48 7.54
N ILE A 84 -9.54 3.94 7.72
CA ILE A 84 -9.19 3.14 8.91
C ILE A 84 -9.15 4.02 10.16
N THR A 85 -8.62 5.24 10.07
CA THR A 85 -8.60 6.17 11.19
C THR A 85 -10.03 6.53 11.60
N ARG A 86 -10.92 6.82 10.64
CA ARG A 86 -12.34 7.07 10.92
C ARG A 86 -13.04 5.87 11.57
N LEU A 87 -12.80 4.66 11.06
CA LEU A 87 -13.36 3.44 11.64
C LEU A 87 -12.83 3.17 13.04
N SER A 88 -11.56 3.48 13.27
CA SER A 88 -10.89 3.35 14.56
C SER A 88 -11.54 4.22 15.65
N THR A 89 -12.08 5.40 15.31
CA THR A 89 -12.76 6.27 16.29
C THR A 89 -14.02 5.65 16.88
N GLN A 90 -14.66 4.73 16.18
CA GLN A 90 -15.86 4.02 16.62
C GLN A 90 -15.56 2.74 17.40
N SER A 91 -14.28 2.34 17.52
CA SER A 91 -13.84 1.12 18.17
C SER A 91 -13.57 1.33 19.67
N LYS A 92 -13.57 0.22 20.44
CA LYS A 92 -13.18 0.21 21.87
C LYS A 92 -11.73 0.67 22.11
N SER A 93 -10.87 0.60 21.10
CA SER A 93 -9.49 1.11 21.11
C SER A 93 -9.32 2.12 19.98
N PRO A 94 -9.76 3.38 20.17
CA PRO A 94 -9.93 4.32 19.07
C PRO A 94 -8.64 4.59 18.27
N TYR A 95 -7.46 4.44 18.85
CA TYR A 95 -6.21 4.75 18.14
C TYR A 95 -5.34 3.53 17.85
N GLY A 96 -5.57 2.42 18.54
CA GLY A 96 -4.74 1.22 18.40
C GLY A 96 -4.75 0.64 16.99
N ILE A 97 -5.91 0.67 16.34
CA ILE A 97 -6.07 0.18 14.96
C ILE A 97 -5.34 1.09 13.97
N ALA A 98 -5.51 2.42 14.11
CA ALA A 98 -4.88 3.40 13.23
C ALA A 98 -3.34 3.37 13.35
N ILE A 99 -2.80 3.30 14.56
CA ILE A 99 -1.35 3.20 14.79
C ILE A 99 -0.78 1.90 14.23
N ARG A 100 -1.46 0.77 14.47
CA ARG A 100 -1.05 -0.52 13.90
C ARG A 100 -1.01 -0.47 12.38
N GLN A 101 -2.02 0.14 11.76
CA GLN A 101 -2.07 0.30 10.31
C GLN A 101 -0.93 1.19 9.80
N LEU A 102 -0.60 2.26 10.52
CA LEU A 102 0.51 3.13 10.17
C LEU A 102 1.86 2.38 10.19
N VAL A 103 2.06 1.51 11.18
CA VAL A 103 3.24 0.63 11.23
C VAL A 103 3.26 -0.32 10.02
N PHE A 104 2.13 -0.93 9.66
CA PHE A 104 2.06 -1.79 8.48
C PHE A 104 2.33 -1.02 7.18
N VAL A 105 1.89 0.21 7.07
CA VAL A 105 2.20 1.09 5.93
C VAL A 105 3.72 1.30 5.82
N VAL A 106 4.40 1.62 6.93
CA VAL A 106 5.86 1.78 6.93
C VAL A 106 6.56 0.49 6.51
N VAL A 107 6.16 -0.65 7.07
CA VAL A 107 6.71 -1.97 6.72
C VAL A 107 6.47 -2.24 5.23
N GLY A 108 5.26 -2.02 4.72
CA GLY A 108 4.92 -2.19 3.30
C GLY A 108 5.76 -1.32 2.37
N ILE A 109 6.02 -0.06 2.75
CA ILE A 109 6.89 0.86 2.00
C ILE A 109 8.33 0.34 1.95
N VAL A 110 8.86 -0.12 3.10
CA VAL A 110 10.21 -0.69 3.16
C VAL A 110 10.33 -1.91 2.24
N PHE A 111 9.35 -2.82 2.28
CA PHE A 111 9.30 -3.94 1.34
C PHE A 111 9.20 -3.46 -0.12
N GLY A 112 8.36 -2.49 -0.40
CA GLY A 112 8.19 -1.91 -1.73
C GLY A 112 9.46 -1.28 -2.29
N LEU A 113 10.33 -0.74 -1.43
CA LEU A 113 11.65 -0.22 -1.80
C LEU A 113 12.70 -1.32 -1.99
N ILE A 114 12.64 -2.40 -1.20
CA ILE A 114 13.64 -3.48 -1.25
C ILE A 114 13.40 -4.43 -2.43
N VAL A 115 12.14 -4.77 -2.71
CA VAL A 115 11.77 -5.78 -3.71
C VAL A 115 12.32 -5.48 -5.11
N PRO A 116 12.21 -4.27 -5.67
CA PRO A 116 12.77 -3.98 -7.00
C PRO A 116 14.30 -4.10 -7.06
N VAL A 117 15.01 -3.75 -5.96
CA VAL A 117 16.47 -3.93 -5.87
C VAL A 117 16.83 -5.40 -5.87
N LEU A 118 16.05 -6.19 -5.12
CA LEU A 118 16.25 -7.63 -5.00
C LEU A 118 16.02 -8.33 -6.34
N ILE A 119 14.94 -8.02 -7.02
CA ILE A 119 14.61 -8.58 -8.35
C ILE A 119 15.69 -8.25 -9.38
N ARG A 120 16.20 -7.02 -9.40
CA ARG A 120 17.30 -6.63 -10.30
C ARG A 120 18.59 -7.42 -10.11
N LYS A 121 18.86 -7.89 -8.89
CA LYS A 121 20.07 -8.69 -8.57
C LYS A 121 19.89 -10.18 -8.78
N MET A 122 18.66 -10.68 -8.81
CA MET A 122 18.35 -12.11 -8.84
C MET A 122 17.95 -12.56 -10.26
N THR A 123 18.91 -12.64 -11.19
CA THR A 123 18.72 -13.26 -12.52
C THR A 123 18.27 -14.73 -12.44
N PHE A 124 18.42 -15.35 -11.28
CA PHE A 124 17.98 -16.71 -10.99
C PHE A 124 16.44 -16.86 -11.01
N LEU A 125 15.69 -15.79 -10.73
CA LEU A 125 14.22 -15.80 -10.73
C LEU A 125 13.64 -16.03 -12.12
N GLU A 126 14.34 -15.63 -13.17
CA GLU A 126 13.90 -15.77 -14.58
C GLU A 126 13.84 -17.24 -15.02
N ASN A 127 14.72 -18.11 -14.49
CA ASN A 127 14.76 -19.52 -14.85
C ASN A 127 13.68 -20.39 -14.16
N TRP A 128 12.95 -19.85 -13.18
CA TRP A 128 12.03 -20.61 -12.34
C TRP A 128 10.55 -20.33 -12.64
N THR A 129 10.24 -19.75 -13.79
CA THR A 129 8.89 -19.37 -14.23
C THR A 129 7.87 -20.49 -14.07
N TYR A 130 8.21 -21.71 -14.49
CA TYR A 130 7.31 -22.87 -14.37
C TYR A 130 7.05 -23.31 -12.92
N ILE A 131 8.02 -23.08 -12.03
CA ILE A 131 7.86 -23.39 -10.60
C ILE A 131 6.89 -22.41 -9.96
N TYR A 132 6.92 -21.11 -10.33
CA TYR A 132 5.96 -20.14 -9.84
C TYR A 132 4.54 -20.47 -10.30
N ALA A 133 4.36 -20.91 -11.55
CA ALA A 133 3.08 -21.36 -12.05
C ALA A 133 2.56 -22.60 -11.27
N ALA A 134 3.42 -23.59 -11.05
CA ALA A 134 3.06 -24.80 -10.31
C ALA A 134 2.69 -24.50 -8.85
N VAL A 135 3.50 -23.69 -8.16
CA VAL A 135 3.25 -23.30 -6.76
C VAL A 135 2.01 -22.43 -6.65
N GLY A 136 1.82 -21.46 -7.55
CA GLY A 136 0.64 -20.62 -7.59
C GLY A 136 -0.63 -21.42 -7.87
N GLY A 137 -0.59 -22.34 -8.84
CA GLY A 137 -1.68 -23.24 -9.17
C GLY A 137 -2.02 -24.19 -8.01
N ALA A 138 -1.02 -24.80 -7.37
CA ALA A 138 -1.20 -25.65 -6.21
C ALA A 138 -1.81 -24.86 -5.02
N ALA A 139 -1.35 -23.64 -4.78
CA ALA A 139 -1.91 -22.79 -3.72
C ALA A 139 -3.38 -22.46 -3.98
N LEU A 140 -3.75 -22.11 -5.24
CA LEU A 140 -5.16 -21.89 -5.61
C LEU A 140 -6.00 -23.14 -5.44
N LEU A 141 -5.48 -24.31 -5.81
CA LEU A 141 -6.18 -25.58 -5.70
C LEU A 141 -6.43 -25.95 -4.22
N ILE A 142 -5.43 -25.75 -3.36
CA ILE A 142 -5.56 -25.94 -1.91
C ILE A 142 -6.65 -25.01 -1.35
N VAL A 143 -6.62 -23.73 -1.73
CA VAL A 143 -7.64 -22.77 -1.29
C VAL A 143 -9.03 -23.17 -1.77
N ALA A 144 -9.16 -23.58 -3.03
CA ALA A 144 -10.45 -24.02 -3.60
C ALA A 144 -11.01 -25.25 -2.87
N LEU A 145 -10.16 -26.22 -2.52
CA LEU A 145 -10.56 -27.43 -1.82
C LEU A 145 -10.93 -27.15 -0.34
N PHE A 146 -10.18 -26.32 0.35
CA PHE A 146 -10.42 -26.01 1.75
C PHE A 146 -11.51 -24.93 1.95
N ALA A 147 -11.67 -23.99 1.01
CA ALA A 147 -12.73 -22.98 1.10
C ALA A 147 -14.12 -23.57 0.89
N ALA A 148 -14.26 -24.62 0.07
CA ALA A 148 -15.54 -25.31 -0.15
C ALA A 148 -16.06 -26.02 1.11
N THR A 149 -15.19 -26.42 2.04
CA THR A 149 -15.56 -27.11 3.28
C THR A 149 -16.00 -26.17 4.40
N LEU A 150 -15.75 -24.88 4.31
CA LEU A 150 -16.04 -23.87 5.35
C LEU A 150 -17.23 -22.95 5.03
N GLY A 151 -18.09 -23.32 4.07
CA GLY A 151 -19.43 -22.73 3.90
C GLY A 151 -19.48 -21.22 3.68
N GLY A 152 -18.90 -20.74 2.59
CA GLY A 152 -19.05 -19.36 2.10
C GLY A 152 -17.77 -18.55 2.20
N ALA A 153 -17.41 -17.95 1.11
CA ALA A 153 -16.43 -16.89 0.78
C ALA A 153 -15.43 -16.35 1.84
N LYS A 154 -15.05 -17.11 2.84
CA LYS A 154 -13.95 -16.79 3.76
C LYS A 154 -12.64 -17.35 3.20
N LEU A 155 -12.12 -16.69 2.21
CA LEU A 155 -10.80 -16.96 1.61
C LEU A 155 -9.62 -16.52 2.50
N SER A 156 -9.87 -16.29 3.79
CA SER A 156 -8.87 -15.84 4.74
C SER A 156 -8.66 -16.85 5.86
N PHE A 157 -7.41 -17.21 6.11
CA PHE A 157 -6.99 -17.95 7.28
C PHE A 157 -6.65 -16.96 8.41
N ASN A 158 -7.37 -17.06 9.55
CA ASN A 158 -7.06 -16.27 10.72
C ASN A 158 -5.99 -17.00 11.55
N ILE A 159 -4.76 -16.49 11.49
CA ILE A 159 -3.66 -16.97 12.33
C ILE A 159 -3.44 -15.93 13.44
N GLY A 160 -4.16 -16.06 14.55
CA GLY A 160 -4.11 -15.09 15.65
C GLY A 160 -4.69 -13.73 15.27
N PRO A 161 -3.97 -12.62 15.49
CA PRO A 161 -4.47 -11.26 15.20
C PRO A 161 -4.36 -10.86 13.72
N VAL A 162 -3.80 -11.72 12.86
CA VAL A 162 -3.57 -11.44 11.44
C VAL A 162 -4.39 -12.39 10.58
N SER A 163 -5.20 -11.83 9.67
CA SER A 163 -5.88 -12.62 8.64
C SER A 163 -5.01 -12.65 7.39
N LEU A 164 -4.55 -13.85 7.02
CA LEU A 164 -3.81 -14.07 5.77
C LEU A 164 -4.79 -14.51 4.68
N GLN A 165 -4.75 -13.83 3.55
CA GLN A 165 -5.48 -14.25 2.35
C GLN A 165 -4.51 -14.92 1.38
N PRO A 166 -4.58 -16.23 1.14
CA PRO A 166 -3.68 -16.92 0.20
C PRO A 166 -3.74 -16.35 -1.22
N SER A 167 -4.87 -15.78 -1.62
CA SER A 167 -5.02 -15.13 -2.93
C SER A 167 -4.07 -13.94 -3.12
N GLU A 168 -3.66 -13.25 -2.06
CA GLU A 168 -2.68 -12.16 -2.16
C GLU A 168 -1.28 -12.71 -2.50
N PHE A 169 -0.89 -13.84 -1.94
CA PHE A 169 0.36 -14.52 -2.28
C PHE A 169 0.37 -15.04 -3.72
N VAL A 170 -0.77 -15.56 -4.18
CA VAL A 170 -0.90 -16.05 -5.56
C VAL A 170 -0.77 -14.91 -6.57
N LYS A 171 -1.29 -13.71 -6.29
CA LYS A 171 -1.08 -12.53 -7.13
C LYS A 171 0.41 -12.19 -7.28
N ILE A 172 1.19 -12.27 -6.20
CA ILE A 172 2.63 -12.04 -6.24
C ILE A 172 3.32 -13.09 -7.11
N LEU A 173 2.99 -14.38 -6.92
CA LEU A 173 3.54 -15.46 -7.73
C LEU A 173 3.19 -15.31 -9.20
N PHE A 174 1.98 -14.84 -9.51
CA PHE A 174 1.53 -14.59 -10.87
C PHE A 174 2.33 -13.49 -11.56
N VAL A 175 2.70 -12.43 -10.83
CA VAL A 175 3.56 -11.36 -11.36
C VAL A 175 4.94 -11.87 -11.75
N PHE A 176 5.48 -12.88 -11.03
CA PHE A 176 6.74 -13.51 -11.40
C PHE A 176 6.63 -14.53 -12.53
N PHE A 177 5.42 -15.00 -12.81
CA PHE A 177 5.15 -15.94 -13.91
C PHE A 177 5.00 -15.24 -15.26
N VAL A 178 4.37 -14.05 -15.30
CA VAL A 178 4.14 -13.25 -16.52
C VAL A 178 5.38 -12.47 -16.90
#